data_a7712b8159e7e8bea14a0bb5bccd521e
#
_entry.id   a7712b8159e7e8bea14a0bb5bccd521e
#
_cell.length_a   1.000
_cell.length_b   1.000
_cell.length_c   1.000
_cell.angle_alpha   90.00
_cell.angle_beta   90.00
_cell.angle_gamma   90.00
#
_symmetry.space_group_name_H-M   'P 1'
#
loop_
_entity.id
_entity.type
_entity.pdbx_description
1 polymer ?
#
loop_
_entity_poly.entity_id
_entity_poly.type
_entity_poly.pdbx_seq_one_letter_code
_entity_poly.pdbx_strand_id
1 'polypeptide(L)'
;MNLRAFAGFEELLHTEFEADVTDYFYFVLQYADKALYKLESMRKTLGELHYLPPALDYADLLQITEQQWEQAIDVLLDSGHYEVILLDLSEICQGFYSLLARSDKIVFLQGDSRQSQAMKMQYQKLLEARGAVKITDKTCYSTLPENWEKECCNYERLAATRLGELMKRELWDIKDKGAANGEI
;
A
#
# COMPACT_ATOMS: atom_id res chain seq x y z
N MET A 1 -3.48 2.82 1.31
CA MET A 1 -3.59 2.44 2.75
C MET A 1 -2.20 2.15 3.27
N ASN A 2 -1.80 2.77 4.36
CA ASN A 2 -0.53 2.50 5.04
C ASN A 2 -0.78 1.48 6.16
N LEU A 3 -0.04 0.37 6.14
CA LEU A 3 -0.22 -0.79 7.04
C LEU A 3 1.06 -1.07 7.85
N ARG A 4 1.77 0.00 8.21
CA ARG A 4 2.99 -0.06 9.01
C ARG A 4 2.69 0.01 10.49
N ALA A 5 3.52 -0.64 11.30
CA ALA A 5 3.40 -0.62 12.77
C ALA A 5 3.53 0.80 13.35
N PHE A 6 4.41 1.61 12.77
CA PHE A 6 4.66 2.99 13.20
C PHE A 6 4.69 3.89 11.96
N ALA A 7 3.54 4.39 11.57
CA ALA A 7 3.41 5.21 10.37
C ALA A 7 3.84 6.67 10.57
N GLY A 8 3.64 7.22 11.76
CA GLY A 8 4.05 8.57 12.14
C GLY A 8 3.35 9.71 11.38
N PHE A 9 2.17 9.46 10.80
CA PHE A 9 1.50 10.44 9.95
C PHE A 9 0.99 11.65 10.75
N GLU A 10 0.54 11.47 11.98
CA GLU A 10 0.09 12.59 12.81
C GLU A 10 1.21 13.59 13.05
N GLU A 11 2.39 13.09 13.43
CA GLU A 11 3.57 13.92 13.65
C GLU A 11 4.08 14.55 12.34
N LEU A 12 4.11 13.77 11.26
CA LEU A 12 4.60 14.22 9.96
C LEU A 12 3.72 15.31 9.35
N LEU A 13 2.40 15.17 9.49
CA LEU A 13 1.40 16.05 8.90
C LEU A 13 0.87 17.11 9.88
N HIS A 14 1.36 17.12 11.12
CA HIS A 14 0.92 18.00 12.21
C HIS A 14 -0.60 18.00 12.37
N THR A 15 -1.20 16.83 12.40
CA THR A 15 -2.65 16.65 12.49
C THR A 15 -3.00 15.45 13.38
N GLU A 16 -4.11 15.52 14.06
CA GLU A 16 -4.69 14.39 14.81
C GLU A 16 -5.77 13.72 13.96
N PHE A 17 -5.89 12.41 14.05
CA PHE A 17 -6.91 11.65 13.35
C PHE A 17 -7.98 11.17 14.31
N GLU A 18 -9.25 11.50 14.03
CA GLU A 18 -10.40 11.03 14.80
C GLU A 18 -10.81 9.60 14.45
N ALA A 19 -10.36 9.10 13.33
CA ALA A 19 -10.64 7.76 12.81
C ALA A 19 -9.47 7.26 11.96
N ASP A 20 -9.25 5.96 11.94
CA ASP A 20 -8.16 5.33 11.23
C ASP A 20 -8.61 4.14 10.36
N VAL A 21 -7.67 3.44 9.75
CA VAL A 21 -7.94 2.32 8.86
C VAL A 21 -8.69 1.18 9.57
N THR A 22 -8.57 1.02 10.88
CA THR A 22 -9.28 -0.03 11.64
C THR A 22 -10.77 0.25 11.75
N ASP A 23 -11.16 1.53 11.83
CA ASP A 23 -12.57 1.93 11.75
C ASP A 23 -13.18 1.56 10.39
N TYR A 24 -12.43 1.73 9.30
CA TYR A 24 -12.90 1.28 7.98
C TYR A 24 -13.21 -0.21 7.97
N PHE A 25 -12.30 -1.05 8.50
CA PHE A 25 -12.54 -2.49 8.61
C PHE A 25 -13.77 -2.80 9.46
N TYR A 26 -13.94 -2.12 10.58
CA TYR A 26 -15.14 -2.29 11.40
C TYR A 26 -16.43 -2.04 10.60
N PHE A 27 -16.47 -0.97 9.79
CA PHE A 27 -17.64 -0.66 8.96
C PHE A 27 -17.85 -1.67 7.82
N VAL A 28 -16.79 -2.13 7.18
CA VAL A 28 -16.89 -3.19 6.17
C VAL A 28 -17.53 -4.45 6.73
N LEU A 29 -17.18 -4.82 7.97
CA LEU A 29 -17.65 -6.04 8.60
C LEU A 29 -19.07 -5.94 9.16
N GLN A 30 -19.43 -4.81 9.72
CA GLN A 30 -20.70 -4.65 10.43
C GLN A 30 -21.77 -3.98 9.57
N TYR A 31 -21.38 -3.15 8.61
CA TYR A 31 -22.27 -2.28 7.85
C TYR A 31 -21.76 -2.13 6.41
N ALA A 32 -21.63 -3.25 5.67
CA ALA A 32 -21.04 -3.27 4.34
C ALA A 32 -21.71 -2.29 3.36
N ASP A 33 -23.03 -2.11 3.47
CA ASP A 33 -23.81 -1.15 2.68
C ASP A 33 -23.44 0.32 2.96
N LYS A 34 -22.81 0.61 4.09
CA LYS A 34 -22.38 1.96 4.52
C LYS A 34 -20.86 2.13 4.50
N ALA A 35 -20.12 1.07 4.21
CA ALA A 35 -18.65 1.09 4.29
C ALA A 35 -18.05 2.16 3.38
N LEU A 36 -18.57 2.32 2.16
CA LEU A 36 -18.09 3.34 1.23
C LEU A 36 -18.39 4.76 1.71
N TYR A 37 -19.59 5.00 2.25
CA TYR A 37 -19.93 6.30 2.84
C TYR A 37 -19.00 6.63 4.02
N LYS A 38 -18.71 5.65 4.87
CA LYS A 38 -17.79 5.82 5.99
C LYS A 38 -16.37 6.09 5.50
N LEU A 39 -15.89 5.34 4.50
CA LEU A 39 -14.61 5.57 3.85
C LEU A 39 -14.47 7.04 3.41
N GLU A 40 -15.48 7.56 2.70
CA GLU A 40 -15.48 8.94 2.23
C GLU A 40 -15.42 9.98 3.37
N SER A 41 -16.04 9.68 4.52
CA SER A 41 -16.01 10.55 5.70
C SER A 41 -14.67 10.52 6.44
N MET A 42 -13.93 9.44 6.34
CA MET A 42 -12.66 9.20 7.06
C MET A 42 -11.44 9.57 6.22
N ARG A 43 -11.55 9.47 4.88
CA ARG A 43 -10.42 9.72 4.00
C ARG A 43 -9.89 11.13 4.19
N LYS A 44 -8.60 11.24 4.13
CA LYS A 44 -7.86 12.51 4.12
C LYS A 44 -7.26 12.72 2.74
N THR A 45 -6.84 13.94 2.46
CA THR A 45 -6.22 14.31 1.18
C THR A 45 -4.86 14.94 1.41
N LEU A 46 -3.92 14.60 0.53
CA LEU A 46 -2.63 15.24 0.43
C LEU A 46 -2.40 15.56 -1.07
N GLY A 47 -2.70 16.78 -1.47
CA GLY A 47 -2.84 17.13 -2.88
C GLY A 47 -3.99 16.32 -3.51
N GLU A 48 -3.69 15.58 -4.57
CA GLU A 48 -4.66 14.68 -5.24
C GLU A 48 -4.69 13.25 -4.65
N LEU A 49 -3.79 12.94 -3.73
CA LEU A 49 -3.75 11.65 -3.06
C LEU A 49 -4.81 11.58 -1.97
N HIS A 50 -5.70 10.61 -2.08
CA HIS A 50 -6.59 10.22 -0.99
C HIS A 50 -5.93 9.13 -0.15
N TYR A 51 -5.96 9.26 1.16
CA TYR A 51 -5.44 8.24 2.06
C TYR A 51 -6.36 8.01 3.24
N LEU A 52 -6.34 6.77 3.75
CA LEU A 52 -6.90 6.46 5.07
C LEU A 52 -5.80 6.66 6.11
N PRO A 53 -6.10 7.34 7.22
CA PRO A 53 -5.17 7.40 8.33
C PRO A 53 -4.70 6.00 8.72
N PRO A 54 -3.40 5.79 8.95
CA PRO A 54 -2.88 4.51 9.40
C PRO A 54 -3.42 4.15 10.78
N ALA A 55 -3.42 2.86 11.12
CA ALA A 55 -3.81 2.41 12.45
C ALA A 55 -2.95 3.07 13.52
N LEU A 56 -3.58 3.52 14.59
CA LEU A 56 -2.88 4.04 15.76
C LEU A 56 -2.12 2.91 16.48
N ASP A 57 -2.76 1.76 16.63
CA ASP A 57 -2.13 0.54 17.15
C ASP A 57 -2.12 -0.55 16.07
N TYR A 58 -0.92 -0.97 15.66
CA TYR A 58 -0.75 -2.05 14.71
C TYR A 58 -1.31 -3.40 15.21
N ALA A 59 -1.40 -3.59 16.51
CA ALA A 59 -1.98 -4.81 17.08
C ALA A 59 -3.42 -5.03 16.63
N ASP A 60 -4.17 -3.97 16.33
CA ASP A 60 -5.53 -4.06 15.81
C ASP A 60 -5.54 -4.59 14.37
N LEU A 61 -4.57 -4.19 13.54
CA LEU A 61 -4.42 -4.73 12.19
C LEU A 61 -4.08 -6.22 12.18
N LEU A 62 -3.34 -6.71 13.18
CA LEU A 62 -3.00 -8.13 13.29
C LEU A 62 -4.21 -9.03 13.57
N GLN A 63 -5.30 -8.47 14.09
CA GLN A 63 -6.53 -9.20 14.37
C GLN A 63 -7.41 -9.38 13.12
N ILE A 64 -7.15 -8.59 12.06
CA ILE A 64 -7.92 -8.64 10.82
C ILE A 64 -7.54 -9.89 10.04
N THR A 65 -8.51 -10.77 9.82
CA THR A 65 -8.32 -12.03 9.09
C THR A 65 -8.16 -11.81 7.59
N GLU A 66 -7.61 -12.82 6.90
CA GLU A 66 -7.47 -12.79 5.43
C GLU A 66 -8.80 -12.48 4.73
N GLN A 67 -9.89 -13.13 5.13
CA GLN A 67 -11.21 -12.90 4.55
C GLN A 67 -11.70 -11.45 4.73
N GLN A 68 -11.42 -10.85 5.88
CA GLN A 68 -11.78 -9.47 6.17
C GLN A 68 -10.98 -8.49 5.31
N TRP A 69 -9.69 -8.78 5.06
CA TRP A 69 -8.87 -8.04 4.12
C TRP A 69 -9.44 -8.10 2.71
N GLU A 70 -9.83 -9.29 2.25
CA GLU A 70 -10.42 -9.48 0.93
C GLU A 70 -11.71 -8.67 0.77
N GLN A 71 -12.61 -8.74 1.75
CA GLN A 71 -13.85 -7.96 1.75
C GLN A 71 -13.59 -6.44 1.70
N ALA A 72 -12.62 -5.95 2.48
CA ALA A 72 -12.29 -4.53 2.49
C ALA A 72 -11.75 -4.04 1.14
N ILE A 73 -10.92 -4.84 0.49
CA ILE A 73 -10.43 -4.51 -0.85
C ILE A 73 -11.54 -4.61 -1.90
N ASP A 74 -12.45 -5.60 -1.81
CA ASP A 74 -13.58 -5.72 -2.73
C ASP A 74 -14.47 -4.48 -2.68
N VAL A 75 -14.80 -3.97 -1.50
CA VAL A 75 -15.58 -2.71 -1.35
C VAL A 75 -14.89 -1.54 -2.05
N LEU A 76 -13.56 -1.45 -1.97
CA LEU A 76 -12.81 -0.39 -2.66
C LEU A 76 -12.83 -0.56 -4.19
N LEU A 77 -12.64 -1.78 -4.68
CA LEU A 77 -12.62 -2.10 -6.11
C LEU A 77 -14.01 -1.90 -6.72
N ASP A 78 -15.05 -2.42 -6.08
CA ASP A 78 -16.43 -2.35 -6.57
C ASP A 78 -16.98 -0.91 -6.57
N SER A 79 -16.38 -0.02 -5.77
CA SER A 79 -16.77 1.38 -5.75
C SER A 79 -16.52 2.11 -7.07
N GLY A 80 -15.52 1.69 -7.82
CA GLY A 80 -15.07 2.36 -9.05
C GLY A 80 -14.55 3.79 -8.86
N HIS A 81 -14.36 4.24 -7.61
CA HIS A 81 -13.97 5.61 -7.29
C HIS A 81 -12.46 5.86 -7.41
N TYR A 82 -11.67 4.80 -7.47
CA TYR A 82 -10.21 4.89 -7.47
C TYR A 82 -9.63 4.16 -8.68
N GLU A 83 -8.84 4.85 -9.47
CA GLU A 83 -8.08 4.26 -10.58
C GLU A 83 -6.94 3.37 -10.06
N VAL A 84 -6.35 3.75 -8.94
CA VAL A 84 -5.23 3.04 -8.31
C VAL A 84 -5.44 2.96 -6.81
N ILE A 85 -5.31 1.75 -6.26
CA ILE A 85 -5.30 1.49 -4.81
C ILE A 85 -3.89 1.11 -4.42
N LEU A 86 -3.25 1.93 -3.59
CA LEU A 86 -1.90 1.70 -3.08
C LEU A 86 -1.94 1.10 -1.67
N LEU A 87 -1.31 -0.06 -1.50
CA LEU A 87 -1.11 -0.69 -0.19
C LEU A 87 0.38 -0.60 0.19
N ASP A 88 0.69 0.12 1.25
CA ASP A 88 2.05 0.16 1.83
C ASP A 88 2.17 -0.95 2.87
N LEU A 89 2.75 -2.06 2.46
CA LEU A 89 2.92 -3.29 3.25
C LEU A 89 4.37 -3.40 3.70
N SER A 90 4.68 -3.02 4.93
CA SER A 90 6.01 -3.20 5.50
C SER A 90 6.09 -4.35 6.51
N GLU A 91 4.99 -4.65 7.18
CA GLU A 91 4.85 -5.74 8.13
C GLU A 91 3.93 -6.84 7.58
N ILE A 92 4.11 -8.05 8.09
CA ILE A 92 3.28 -9.20 7.70
C ILE A 92 1.97 -9.16 8.48
N CYS A 93 0.86 -9.03 7.75
CA CYS A 93 -0.51 -9.18 8.28
C CYS A 93 -1.11 -10.53 7.88
N GLN A 94 -2.22 -10.91 8.48
CA GLN A 94 -3.00 -12.04 7.99
C GLN A 94 -3.47 -11.72 6.55
N GLY A 95 -3.41 -12.70 5.65
CA GLY A 95 -3.73 -12.46 4.23
C GLY A 95 -2.64 -11.76 3.43
N PHE A 96 -1.43 -11.56 3.96
CA PHE A 96 -0.32 -10.91 3.26
C PHE A 96 -0.10 -11.45 1.85
N TYR A 97 -0.04 -12.77 1.68
CA TYR A 97 0.17 -13.39 0.37
C TYR A 97 -1.06 -13.31 -0.53
N SER A 98 -2.27 -13.30 0.04
CA SER A 98 -3.52 -13.07 -0.70
C SER A 98 -3.56 -11.67 -1.29
N LEU A 99 -3.22 -10.66 -0.49
CA LEU A 99 -3.11 -9.27 -0.95
C LEU A 99 -2.07 -9.12 -2.07
N LEU A 100 -0.89 -9.73 -1.93
CA LEU A 100 0.12 -9.73 -2.99
C LEU A 100 -0.38 -10.43 -4.25
N ALA A 101 -1.05 -11.58 -4.13
CA ALA A 101 -1.58 -12.31 -5.27
C ALA A 101 -2.67 -11.54 -6.03
N ARG A 102 -3.46 -10.74 -5.34
CA ARG A 102 -4.53 -9.89 -5.91
C ARG A 102 -4.00 -8.58 -6.51
N SER A 103 -2.84 -8.11 -6.08
CA SER A 103 -2.24 -6.89 -6.62
C SER A 103 -1.89 -7.06 -8.11
N ASP A 104 -2.07 -6.02 -8.92
CA ASP A 104 -1.66 -6.01 -10.33
C ASP A 104 -0.15 -5.80 -10.47
N LYS A 105 0.43 -5.04 -9.54
CA LYS A 105 1.86 -4.77 -9.48
C LYS A 105 2.33 -4.77 -8.03
N ILE A 106 3.52 -5.32 -7.81
CA ILE A 106 4.19 -5.32 -6.51
C ILE A 106 5.54 -4.63 -6.70
N VAL A 107 5.79 -3.58 -5.93
CA VAL A 107 7.07 -2.88 -5.93
C VAL A 107 7.81 -3.21 -4.65
N PHE A 108 8.86 -4.02 -4.77
CA PHE A 108 9.75 -4.33 -3.67
C PHE A 108 10.86 -3.28 -3.61
N LEU A 109 10.76 -2.36 -2.65
CA LEU A 109 11.78 -1.34 -2.45
C LEU A 109 12.97 -1.90 -1.68
N GLN A 110 14.17 -1.66 -2.19
CA GLN A 110 15.41 -2.13 -1.57
C GLN A 110 16.46 -1.01 -1.53
N GLY A 111 17.31 -1.05 -0.52
CA GLY A 111 18.54 -0.24 -0.49
C GLY A 111 19.74 -1.02 -1.03
N ASP A 112 20.90 -0.37 -1.07
CA ASP A 112 22.16 -0.97 -1.58
C ASP A 112 22.91 -1.80 -0.53
N SER A 113 22.43 -1.86 0.70
CA SER A 113 23.12 -2.58 1.77
C SER A 113 23.11 -4.10 1.56
N ARG A 114 24.12 -4.80 2.10
CA ARG A 114 24.15 -6.27 2.14
C ARG A 114 22.90 -6.85 2.79
N GLN A 115 22.39 -6.19 3.84
CA GLN A 115 21.17 -6.61 4.53
C GLN A 115 19.96 -6.54 3.59
N SER A 116 19.81 -5.45 2.86
CA SER A 116 18.72 -5.28 1.90
C SER A 116 18.77 -6.33 0.79
N GLN A 117 19.94 -6.64 0.28
CA GLN A 117 20.13 -7.73 -0.69
C GLN A 117 19.77 -9.10 -0.11
N ALA A 118 20.14 -9.38 1.14
CA ALA A 118 19.79 -10.61 1.81
C ALA A 118 18.28 -10.75 2.03
N MET A 119 17.59 -9.67 2.39
CA MET A 119 16.12 -9.63 2.52
C MET A 119 15.43 -9.93 1.18
N LYS A 120 15.89 -9.34 0.08
CA LYS A 120 15.39 -9.65 -1.26
C LYS A 120 15.56 -11.13 -1.59
N MET A 121 16.74 -11.68 -1.38
CA MET A 121 17.00 -13.12 -1.63
C MET A 121 16.12 -14.02 -0.78
N GLN A 122 15.86 -13.65 0.48
CA GLN A 122 14.96 -14.39 1.35
C GLN A 122 13.52 -14.33 0.82
N TYR A 123 13.05 -13.16 0.41
CA TYR A 123 11.72 -12.98 -0.19
C TYR A 123 11.56 -13.86 -1.43
N GLN A 124 12.52 -13.84 -2.36
CA GLN A 124 12.50 -14.67 -3.56
C GLN A 124 12.43 -16.16 -3.24
N LYS A 125 13.30 -16.64 -2.34
CA LYS A 125 13.30 -18.05 -1.89
C LYS A 125 11.97 -18.47 -1.26
N LEU A 126 11.34 -17.58 -0.48
CA LEU A 126 10.04 -17.87 0.13
C LEU A 126 8.94 -17.98 -0.92
N LEU A 127 8.93 -17.11 -1.94
CA LEU A 127 7.97 -17.20 -3.04
C LEU A 127 8.16 -18.49 -3.85
N GLU A 128 9.40 -18.86 -4.16
CA GLU A 128 9.72 -20.12 -4.83
C GLU A 128 9.25 -21.33 -4.01
N ALA A 129 9.59 -21.38 -2.72
CA ALA A 129 9.20 -22.47 -1.82
C ALA A 129 7.68 -22.62 -1.68
N ARG A 130 6.92 -21.53 -1.87
CA ARG A 130 5.44 -21.52 -1.87
C ARG A 130 4.84 -21.79 -3.23
N GLY A 131 5.62 -21.88 -4.31
CA GLY A 131 5.11 -21.96 -5.67
C GLY A 131 4.31 -20.73 -6.10
N ALA A 132 4.64 -19.56 -5.53
CA ALA A 132 3.89 -18.31 -5.71
C ALA A 132 4.28 -17.57 -7.01
N VAL A 133 4.21 -18.26 -8.15
CA VAL A 133 4.60 -17.76 -9.47
C VAL A 133 3.89 -16.44 -9.80
N LYS A 134 2.58 -16.38 -9.57
CA LYS A 134 1.80 -15.14 -9.85
C LYS A 134 2.30 -13.91 -9.09
N ILE A 135 2.81 -14.07 -7.86
CA ILE A 135 3.40 -12.97 -7.08
C ILE A 135 4.76 -12.60 -7.67
N THR A 136 5.58 -13.60 -7.98
CA THR A 136 6.91 -13.41 -8.57
C THR A 136 6.83 -12.62 -9.86
N ASP A 137 5.94 -12.99 -10.77
CA ASP A 137 5.77 -12.37 -12.09
C ASP A 137 5.34 -10.89 -12.01
N LYS A 138 4.65 -10.51 -10.93
CA LYS A 138 4.18 -9.13 -10.69
C LYS A 138 5.14 -8.29 -9.85
N THR A 139 6.20 -8.90 -9.31
CA THR A 139 7.14 -8.21 -8.41
C THR A 139 8.24 -7.51 -9.21
N CYS A 140 8.27 -6.18 -9.12
CA CYS A 140 9.34 -5.33 -9.59
C CYS A 140 10.27 -4.98 -8.43
N TYR A 141 11.58 -5.08 -8.66
CA TYR A 141 12.57 -4.74 -7.63
C TYR A 141 13.15 -3.36 -7.95
N SER A 142 12.87 -2.39 -7.09
CA SER A 142 13.31 -1.01 -7.27
C SER A 142 14.29 -0.62 -6.17
N THR A 143 15.47 -0.15 -6.58
CA THR A 143 16.50 0.31 -5.66
C THR A 143 16.26 1.78 -5.32
N LEU A 144 16.19 2.06 -4.03
CA LEU A 144 16.08 3.44 -3.53
C LEU A 144 17.32 4.24 -3.91
N PRO A 145 17.18 5.50 -4.34
CA PRO A 145 18.32 6.36 -4.62
C PRO A 145 19.21 6.54 -3.40
N GLU A 146 20.49 6.77 -3.63
CA GLU A 146 21.42 7.14 -2.57
C GLU A 146 20.93 8.44 -1.87
N ASN A 147 20.93 8.46 -0.53
CA ASN A 147 20.44 9.56 0.30
C ASN A 147 18.93 9.85 0.19
N TRP A 148 18.11 8.89 -0.24
CA TRP A 148 16.65 9.05 -0.35
C TRP A 148 15.99 9.60 0.93
N GLU A 149 16.52 9.29 2.10
CA GLU A 149 16.03 9.78 3.40
C GLU A 149 16.08 11.32 3.48
N LYS A 150 17.12 11.93 2.90
CA LYS A 150 17.23 13.40 2.83
C LYS A 150 16.25 14.01 1.83
N GLU A 151 15.94 13.29 0.78
CA GLU A 151 14.95 13.71 -0.21
C GLU A 151 13.54 13.71 0.37
N CYS A 152 13.22 12.77 1.28
CA CYS A 152 11.93 12.68 1.97
C CYS A 152 11.67 13.82 2.97
N CYS A 153 12.69 14.57 3.41
CA CYS A 153 12.53 15.64 4.39
C CYS A 153 11.67 16.82 3.88
N ASN A 154 11.44 16.90 2.58
CA ASN A 154 10.60 17.94 1.98
C ASN A 154 9.68 17.32 0.92
N TYR A 155 8.51 16.89 1.36
CA TYR A 155 7.53 16.20 0.49
C TYR A 155 6.98 17.13 -0.61
N GLU A 156 6.93 18.46 -0.43
CA GLU A 156 6.49 19.41 -1.46
C GLU A 156 7.42 19.41 -2.69
N ARG A 157 8.71 19.12 -2.46
CA ARG A 157 9.72 19.04 -3.52
C ARG A 157 10.01 17.60 -3.97
N LEU A 158 9.40 16.61 -3.34
CA LEU A 158 9.69 15.21 -3.59
C LEU A 158 9.58 14.84 -5.07
N ALA A 159 8.57 15.39 -5.76
CA ALA A 159 8.33 15.12 -7.17
C ALA A 159 9.50 15.52 -8.12
N ALA A 160 10.38 16.42 -7.67
CA ALA A 160 11.56 16.88 -8.42
C ALA A 160 12.85 16.17 -7.99
N THR A 161 12.78 15.17 -7.12
CA THR A 161 13.93 14.40 -6.64
C THR A 161 14.07 13.09 -7.39
N ARG A 162 15.21 12.41 -7.23
CA ARG A 162 15.43 11.06 -7.78
C ARG A 162 14.44 10.04 -7.23
N LEU A 163 14.06 10.19 -5.96
CA LEU A 163 13.03 9.35 -5.35
C LEU A 163 11.67 9.62 -6.01
N GLY A 164 11.32 10.88 -6.24
CA GLY A 164 10.09 11.26 -6.94
C GLY A 164 10.05 10.73 -8.38
N GLU A 165 11.16 10.75 -9.11
CA GLU A 165 11.26 10.16 -10.44
C GLU A 165 11.10 8.64 -10.41
N LEU A 166 11.71 7.97 -9.42
CA LEU A 166 11.51 6.53 -9.21
C LEU A 166 10.03 6.22 -8.97
N MET A 167 9.37 6.93 -8.05
CA MET A 167 7.96 6.73 -7.74
C MET A 167 7.06 6.98 -8.97
N LYS A 168 7.29 8.04 -9.72
CA LYS A 168 6.56 8.32 -10.96
C LYS A 168 6.67 7.17 -11.94
N ARG A 169 7.87 6.66 -12.19
CA ARG A 169 8.10 5.52 -13.09
C ARG A 169 7.33 4.29 -12.62
N GLU A 170 7.42 3.94 -11.34
CA GLU A 170 6.76 2.76 -10.80
C GLU A 170 5.23 2.86 -10.82
N LEU A 171 4.69 4.06 -10.62
CA LEU A 171 3.23 4.29 -10.64
C LEU A 171 2.69 4.48 -12.06
N TRP A 172 3.45 5.09 -12.98
CA TRP A 172 2.99 5.35 -14.35
C TRP A 172 2.71 4.07 -15.14
N ASP A 173 3.58 3.07 -14.99
CA ASP A 173 3.40 1.76 -15.61
C ASP A 173 2.10 1.05 -15.21
N ILE A 174 1.48 1.45 -14.11
CA ILE A 174 0.19 0.90 -13.67
C ILE A 174 -0.96 1.48 -14.50
N LYS A 175 -0.94 2.80 -14.77
CA LYS A 175 -2.00 3.47 -15.57
C LYS A 175 -2.07 2.95 -17.00
N ASP A 176 -0.93 2.77 -17.64
CA ASP A 176 -0.88 2.29 -19.03
C ASP A 176 -1.40 0.85 -19.20
N LYS A 177 -1.20 -0.01 -18.19
CA LYS A 177 -1.72 -1.38 -18.21
C LYS A 177 -3.22 -1.46 -17.89
N GLY A 178 -3.74 -0.56 -17.07
CA GLY A 178 -5.18 -0.47 -16.78
C GLY A 178 -6.00 -0.04 -17.99
N ALA A 179 -5.48 0.89 -18.80
CA ALA A 179 -6.11 1.35 -20.01
C ALA A 179 -6.17 0.27 -21.12
N ALA A 180 -5.17 -0.64 -21.16
CA ALA A 180 -5.13 -1.73 -22.13
C ALA A 180 -6.08 -2.90 -21.81
N ASN A 181 -6.56 -3.03 -20.58
CA ASN A 181 -7.47 -4.08 -20.13
C ASN A 181 -8.95 -3.65 -20.09
N GLY A 182 -9.26 -2.40 -20.43
CA GLY A 182 -10.60 -1.83 -20.40
C GLY A 182 -11.34 -1.86 -21.76
N GLU A 183 -10.74 -2.43 -22.81
CA GLU A 183 -11.41 -2.64 -24.08
C GLU A 183 -11.72 -4.15 -24.28
N ILE A 184 -12.81 -4.61 -23.67
CA ILE A 184 -13.59 -5.78 -24.17
C ILE A 184 -15.07 -5.52 -23.89
#